data_817bb35393138a86e282076562b7d791
#
_entry.id   817bb35393138a86e282076562b7d791
#
_cell.length_a   1.000
_cell.length_b   1.000
_cell.length_c   1.000
_cell.angle_alpha   90.00
_cell.angle_beta   90.00
_cell.angle_gamma   90.00
#
_symmetry.space_group_name_H-M   'P 1'
#
loop_
_entity.id
_entity.type
_entity.pdbx_description
1 polymer ?
#
loop_
_entity_poly.entity_id
_entity_poly.type
_entity_poly.pdbx_seq_one_letter_code
_entity_poly.pdbx_strand_id
1 'polypeptide(L)' 'MSRLIDIDELADYLKLKKQTLYNWLNQGKISGIKVGGVWRFDRRDIENWLRSKKSGSASPASPDTGDNQ' A
#
# COMPACT_ATOMS: atom_id res chain seq x y z
N MET A 1 -11.66 -6.28 14.62
CA MET A 1 -10.56 -5.54 15.14
C MET A 1 -9.48 -5.39 14.14
N SER A 2 -8.95 -4.20 13.99
CA SER A 2 -7.89 -4.02 13.03
C SER A 2 -6.60 -4.57 13.55
N ARG A 3 -5.71 -4.84 12.64
CA ARG A 3 -4.42 -5.36 12.97
C ARG A 3 -3.37 -4.54 12.25
N LEU A 4 -2.31 -4.20 12.96
CA LEU A 4 -1.22 -3.47 12.34
C LEU A 4 -0.22 -4.45 11.76
N ILE A 5 0.25 -4.15 10.56
CA ILE A 5 1.26 -4.96 9.91
C ILE A 5 2.45 -4.06 9.58
N ASP A 6 3.62 -4.64 9.44
CA ASP A 6 4.79 -3.84 9.10
C ASP A 6 4.97 -3.80 7.59
N ILE A 7 5.98 -3.05 7.16
CA ILE A 7 6.18 -2.85 5.74
C ILE A 7 6.60 -4.14 5.04
N ASP A 8 7.31 -5.02 5.74
CA ASP A 8 7.69 -6.30 5.16
C ASP A 8 6.46 -7.14 4.88
N GLU A 9 5.55 -7.18 5.84
CA GLU A 9 4.31 -7.92 5.66
C GLU A 9 3.48 -7.33 4.55
N LEU A 10 3.42 -6.02 4.49
CA LEU A 10 2.64 -5.36 3.45
C LEU A 10 3.21 -5.63 2.07
N ALA A 11 4.53 -5.57 1.95
CA ALA A 11 5.19 -5.84 0.68
C ALA A 11 4.88 -7.26 0.22
N ASP A 12 4.94 -8.20 1.14
CA ASP A 12 4.65 -9.58 0.82
C ASP A 12 3.17 -9.75 0.45
N TYR A 13 2.30 -9.11 1.19
CA TYR A 13 0.87 -9.19 0.94
C TYR A 13 0.51 -8.66 -0.46
N LEU A 14 1.12 -7.56 -0.84
CA LEU A 14 0.85 -6.95 -2.15
C LEU A 14 1.77 -7.47 -3.25
N LYS A 15 2.76 -8.27 -2.88
CA LYS A 15 3.74 -8.80 -3.83
C LYS A 15 4.52 -7.68 -4.49
N LEU A 16 4.91 -6.70 -3.70
CA LEU A 16 5.65 -5.55 -4.19
C LEU A 16 6.95 -5.42 -3.42
N LYS A 17 7.85 -4.62 -3.97
CA LYS A 17 9.09 -4.32 -3.28
C LYS A 17 8.86 -3.26 -2.23
N LYS A 18 9.62 -3.32 -1.15
CA LYS A 18 9.51 -2.32 -0.11
C LYS A 18 9.80 -0.92 -0.63
N GLN A 19 10.73 -0.82 -1.56
CA GLN A 19 11.06 0.48 -2.15
C GLN A 19 9.84 1.13 -2.78
N THR A 20 9.03 0.33 -3.45
CA THR A 20 7.80 0.83 -4.05
C THR A 20 6.88 1.42 -2.99
N LEU A 21 6.77 0.73 -1.86
CA LEU A 21 5.91 1.19 -0.79
C LEU A 21 6.43 2.48 -0.16
N TYR A 22 7.74 2.60 0.02
CA TYR A 22 8.32 3.83 0.54
C TYR A 22 8.05 4.99 -0.40
N ASN A 23 8.16 4.75 -1.70
CA ASN A 23 7.87 5.79 -2.68
C ASN A 23 6.41 6.22 -2.58
N TRP A 24 5.52 5.28 -2.44
CA TRP A 24 4.10 5.58 -2.32
C TRP A 24 3.78 6.35 -1.05
N LEU A 25 4.46 6.03 0.04
CA LEU A 25 4.29 6.76 1.28
C LEU A 25 4.73 8.21 1.10
N ASN A 26 5.84 8.42 0.44
CA ASN A 26 6.34 9.76 0.18
C ASN A 26 5.38 10.55 -0.71
N GLN A 27 4.72 9.88 -1.62
CA GLN A 27 3.80 10.53 -2.54
C GLN A 27 2.40 10.67 -1.98
N GLY A 28 2.16 10.12 -0.82
CA GLY A 28 0.83 10.16 -0.24
C GLY A 28 -0.16 9.23 -0.89
N LYS A 29 0.32 8.25 -1.64
CA LYS A 29 -0.57 7.32 -2.32
C LYS A 29 -1.10 6.25 -1.40
N ILE A 30 -0.42 5.99 -0.32
CA ILE A 30 -0.85 4.98 0.64
C ILE A 30 -0.67 5.55 2.04
N SER A 31 -1.56 5.21 2.93
CA SER A 31 -1.52 5.70 4.29
C SER A 31 -0.78 4.75 5.20
N GLY A 32 0.10 5.28 6.01
CA GLY A 32 0.81 4.48 7.00
C GLY A 32 0.87 5.23 8.31
N ILE A 33 1.15 4.51 9.36
CA ILE A 33 1.28 5.08 10.70
C ILE A 33 2.72 4.91 11.13
N LYS A 34 3.35 6.01 11.54
CA LYS A 34 4.71 5.93 12.00
C LYS A 34 4.73 5.77 13.51
N VAL A 35 5.18 4.62 13.95
CA VAL A 35 5.19 4.31 15.38
C VAL A 35 6.62 3.96 15.77
N GLY A 36 7.20 4.77 16.66
CA GLY A 36 8.54 4.48 17.13
C GLY A 36 9.58 4.44 16.02
N GLY A 37 9.42 5.25 15.01
CA GLY A 37 10.39 5.31 13.93
C GLY A 37 10.21 4.28 12.83
N VAL A 38 9.21 3.44 12.95
CA VAL A 38 8.95 2.44 11.90
C VAL A 38 7.54 2.57 11.39
N TRP A 39 7.34 2.20 10.15
CA TRP A 39 6.02 2.28 9.54
C TRP A 39 5.18 1.07 9.90
N ARG A 40 3.92 1.35 10.20
CA ARG A 40 2.94 0.30 10.40
C ARG A 40 1.72 0.63 9.57
N PHE A 41 0.96 -0.38 9.22
CA PHE A 41 -0.20 -0.20 8.34
C PHE A 41 -1.38 -0.92 8.95
N ASP A 42 -2.53 -0.25 8.97
CA ASP A 42 -3.74 -0.87 9.46
C ASP A 42 -4.26 -1.74 8.33
N ARG A 43 -4.39 -3.01 8.60
CA ARG A 43 -4.82 -3.96 7.58
C ARG A 43 -6.18 -3.59 6.98
N ARG A 44 -7.06 -3.08 7.80
CA ARG A 44 -8.37 -2.68 7.31
C ARG A 44 -8.25 -1.52 6.31
N ASP A 45 -7.38 -0.56 6.61
CA ASP A 45 -7.14 0.55 5.70
C ASP A 45 -6.59 0.05 4.37
N ILE A 46 -5.69 -0.92 4.43
CA ILE A 46 -5.11 -1.49 3.22
C ILE A 46 -6.19 -2.21 2.41
N GLU A 47 -7.05 -2.94 3.07
CA GLU A 47 -8.13 -3.64 2.37
C GLU A 47 -9.07 -2.66 1.69
N ASN A 48 -9.38 -1.55 2.36
CA ASN A 48 -10.23 -0.52 1.77
C ASN A 48 -9.53 0.15 0.58
N TRP A 49 -8.24 0.40 0.72
CA TRP A 49 -7.46 0.98 -0.35
C TRP A 49 -7.45 0.08 -1.59
N LEU A 50 -7.24 -1.22 -1.37
CA LEU A 50 -7.28 -2.17 -2.46
C LEU A 50 -8.65 -2.25 -3.12
N ARG A 51 -9.68 -2.17 -2.30
CA ARG A 51 -11.03 -2.22 -2.81
C ARG A 51 -11.32 -1.03 -3.71
N SER A 52 -10.79 0.13 -3.35
CA SER A 52 -10.99 1.31 -4.18
C SER A 52 -10.26 1.17 -5.51
N LYS A 53 -9.10 0.53 -5.53
CA LYS A 53 -8.38 0.28 -6.76
C LYS A 53 -9.13 -0.71 -7.64
N LYS A 54 -9.70 -1.70 -6.99
CA LYS A 54 -10.36 -2.75 -7.72
C LYS A 54 -11.62 -2.27 -8.40
N SER A 55 -12.34 -1.41 -7.75
CA SER A 55 -13.60 -0.99 -8.31
C SER A 55 -13.44 -0.19 -9.57
N GLY A 56 -12.29 0.36 -9.76
CA GLY A 56 -12.08 1.09 -10.96
C GLY A 56 -12.10 0.19 -12.11
N SER A 57 -11.91 -0.87 -11.89
CA SER A 57 -11.89 -1.74 -12.82
C SER A 57 -11.41 -1.42 -13.97
N ALA A 58 -11.37 -1.51 -14.36
CA ALA A 58 -10.96 -1.19 -15.39
C ALA A 58 -9.82 -0.91 -15.53
N SER A 59 -9.43 -0.74 -15.66
CA SER A 59 -8.42 -0.39 -15.94
C SER A 59 -7.49 -0.41 -15.63
N PRO A 60 -7.15 -0.59 -15.90
CA PRO A 60 -6.25 -0.79 -15.84
C PRO A 60 -5.28 -0.48 -15.61
N ALA A 61 -5.08 -0.45 -15.53
CA ALA A 61 -4.16 -0.22 -15.34
C ALA A 61 -3.44 0.40 -15.30
N SER A 62 -3.40 0.57 -15.40
CA SER A 62 -2.77 1.10 -15.46
C SER A 62 -1.97 1.61 -15.12
N PRO A 63 -1.91 2.02 -15.10
CA PRO A 63 -1.09 2.81 -15.04
C PRO A 63 -0.29 2.82 -14.10
N ASP A 64 -0.56 2.93 -13.44
CA ASP A 64 0.14 2.99 -12.48
C ASP A 64 1.10 2.19 -12.52
N THR A 65 0.98 1.60 -13.07
CA THR A 65 1.88 0.79 -13.09
C THR A 65 2.96 1.31 -13.40
N GLY A 66 2.81 1.88 -14.06
CA GLY A 66 3.86 2.34 -14.45
C GLY A 66 4.67 2.77 -13.46
N ASP A 67 4.32 3.15 -12.80
CA ASP A 67 5.14 3.60 -11.95
C ASP A 67 5.89 2.73 -11.49
N ASN A 68 5.82 2.10 -11.75
CA ASN A 68 6.55 1.34 -11.32
C ASN A 68 7.56 1.19 -11.71
N GLN A 69 7.48 1.44 -12.06
CA GLN A 69 8.33 1.27 -12.27
C GLN A 69 9.00 1.29 -12.24
#